data_8d76a86892ec5cd075645a11a71e316f
#
_entry.id   8d76a86892ec5cd075645a11a71e316f
#
_cell.length_a   1.000
_cell.length_b   1.000
_cell.length_c   1.000
_cell.angle_alpha   90.00
_cell.angle_beta   90.00
_cell.angle_gamma   90.00
#
_symmetry.space_group_name_H-M   'P 1'
#
loop_
_entity.id
_entity.type
_entity.pdbx_description
1 polymer ?
#
loop_
_entity_poly.entity_id
_entity_poly.type
_entity_poly.pdbx_seq_one_letter_code
_entity_poly.pdbx_strand_id
1 'polypeptide(L)'
;MMHKLVQDLRGDTVVCRDGEIGSLSDAYFDDEDWTLRYLVVDTGRWLPGRKALVPPRAAVPGGDKVMRLELSREEIERAPGIDADPPVSRLMQQAHERRYAYPYAGPYLWGMMPPVPALAAEMDNDPQRREAAQAAEKRAARTHLRSGTEVVGYRIHAADGELGHVEDFFVDDANWTIAGMIVDTRNWLPGKKVVVPPSAVEDIDWESGAVRVRLRRDELKRAPETS
;
A
#
# COMPACT_ATOMS: atom_id res chain seq x y z
N MET A 1 20.87 -6.98 2.81
CA MET A 1 20.41 -7.19 4.22
C MET A 1 18.91 -7.32 4.24
N MET A 2 18.32 -7.98 5.25
CA MET A 2 16.86 -8.11 5.35
C MET A 2 16.30 -7.10 6.33
N HIS A 3 15.29 -6.34 5.91
CA HIS A 3 14.60 -5.34 6.73
C HIS A 3 13.11 -5.66 6.80
N LYS A 4 12.48 -5.29 7.90
CA LYS A 4 11.01 -5.26 7.97
C LYS A 4 10.53 -3.94 7.38
N LEU A 5 9.60 -4.00 6.43
CA LEU A 5 9.16 -2.82 5.67
C LEU A 5 8.59 -1.73 6.57
N VAL A 6 7.68 -2.09 7.45
CA VAL A 6 6.99 -1.12 8.33
C VAL A 6 7.79 -0.86 9.60
N GLN A 7 8.30 -1.90 10.28
CA GLN A 7 9.03 -1.72 11.53
C GLN A 7 10.39 -1.05 11.37
N ASP A 8 11.14 -1.40 10.31
CA ASP A 8 12.53 -0.97 10.17
C ASP A 8 12.68 0.22 9.21
N LEU A 9 11.93 0.24 8.09
CA LEU A 9 12.14 1.23 7.04
C LEU A 9 11.12 2.39 7.08
N ARG A 10 9.85 2.11 7.40
CA ARG A 10 8.85 3.17 7.46
C ARG A 10 9.16 4.16 8.57
N GLY A 11 9.08 5.45 8.24
CA GLY A 11 9.41 6.54 9.15
C GLY A 11 10.89 6.91 9.16
N ASP A 12 11.74 6.18 8.42
CA ASP A 12 13.13 6.58 8.27
C ASP A 12 13.24 7.97 7.67
N THR A 13 14.15 8.77 8.23
CA THR A 13 14.49 10.08 7.67
C THR A 13 15.12 9.89 6.29
N VAL A 14 14.58 10.55 5.29
CA VAL A 14 15.12 10.49 3.92
C VAL A 14 16.04 11.66 3.66
N VAL A 15 17.29 11.31 3.33
CA VAL A 15 18.37 12.26 3.06
C VAL A 15 18.84 12.08 1.61
N CYS A 16 18.76 13.12 0.81
CA CYS A 16 19.32 13.17 -0.53
C CYS A 16 20.71 13.81 -0.54
N ARG A 17 21.33 13.96 -1.73
CA ARG A 17 22.71 14.49 -1.86
C ARG A 17 22.88 15.87 -1.25
N ASP A 18 21.85 16.70 -1.25
CA ASP A 18 21.84 18.11 -0.85
C ASP A 18 21.01 18.38 0.42
N GLY A 19 20.73 17.32 1.20
CA GLY A 19 20.17 17.43 2.55
C GLY A 19 18.90 16.60 2.79
N GLU A 20 18.34 16.76 3.97
CA GLU A 20 17.12 16.08 4.40
C GLU A 20 15.89 16.58 3.62
N ILE A 21 15.02 15.66 3.22
CA ILE A 21 13.82 15.96 2.42
C ILE A 21 12.51 15.53 3.08
N GLY A 22 12.56 14.69 4.10
CA GLY A 22 11.36 14.17 4.75
C GLY A 22 11.52 12.76 5.27
N SER A 23 10.51 11.92 5.13
CA SER A 23 10.53 10.55 5.66
C SER A 23 9.93 9.54 4.68
N LEU A 24 10.33 8.27 4.82
CA LEU A 24 9.70 7.16 4.10
C LEU A 24 8.31 6.89 4.69
N SER A 25 7.28 7.07 3.89
CA SER A 25 5.89 6.90 4.32
C SER A 25 5.30 5.54 3.94
N ASP A 26 5.75 4.97 2.81
CA ASP A 26 5.25 3.70 2.27
C ASP A 26 6.25 3.13 1.26
N ALA A 27 6.03 1.89 0.83
CA ALA A 27 6.66 1.33 -0.35
C ALA A 27 5.61 0.59 -1.18
N TYR A 28 5.67 0.79 -2.49
CA TYR A 28 4.77 0.11 -3.42
C TYR A 28 5.51 -1.05 -4.06
N PHE A 29 4.88 -2.21 -4.03
CA PHE A 29 5.41 -3.44 -4.64
C PHE A 29 4.45 -4.01 -5.67
N ASP A 30 4.98 -4.77 -6.57
CA ASP A 30 4.25 -5.53 -7.56
C ASP A 30 3.95 -6.93 -6.99
N ASP A 31 2.69 -7.34 -6.95
CA ASP A 31 2.28 -8.63 -6.37
C ASP A 31 2.45 -9.82 -7.33
N GLU A 32 2.89 -9.58 -8.55
CA GLU A 32 3.23 -10.63 -9.51
C GLU A 32 4.67 -11.11 -9.31
N ASP A 33 5.64 -10.19 -9.27
CA ASP A 33 7.06 -10.52 -9.11
C ASP A 33 7.66 -10.17 -7.72
N TRP A 34 6.85 -9.56 -6.85
CA TRP A 34 7.20 -9.19 -5.48
C TRP A 34 8.39 -8.23 -5.36
N THR A 35 8.59 -7.43 -6.39
CA THR A 35 9.62 -6.39 -6.43
C THR A 35 9.06 -5.06 -5.97
N LEU A 36 9.79 -4.34 -5.13
CA LEU A 36 9.45 -2.95 -4.81
C LEU A 36 9.64 -2.08 -6.05
N ARG A 37 8.56 -1.43 -6.49
CA ARG A 37 8.59 -0.50 -7.63
C ARG A 37 8.91 0.91 -7.19
N TYR A 38 8.39 1.32 -6.04
CA TYR A 38 8.56 2.67 -5.52
C TYR A 38 8.71 2.69 -4.01
N LEU A 39 9.59 3.57 -3.54
CA LEU A 39 9.58 4.09 -2.19
C LEU A 39 8.78 5.40 -2.20
N VAL A 40 7.85 5.54 -1.28
CA VAL A 40 6.97 6.71 -1.16
C VAL A 40 7.56 7.66 -0.13
N VAL A 41 8.15 8.73 -0.57
CA VAL A 41 8.75 9.74 0.28
C VAL A 41 7.75 10.86 0.55
N ASP A 42 7.40 11.03 1.83
CA ASP A 42 6.67 12.21 2.28
C ASP A 42 7.67 13.35 2.45
N THR A 43 7.54 14.39 1.62
CA THR A 43 8.50 15.49 1.59
C THR A 43 8.31 16.49 2.74
N GLY A 44 7.40 16.22 3.66
CA GLY A 44 7.23 16.93 4.91
C GLY A 44 7.08 18.45 4.75
N ARG A 45 7.98 19.22 5.41
CA ARG A 45 7.95 20.68 5.37
C ARG A 45 8.58 21.27 4.12
N TRP A 46 9.40 20.51 3.42
CA TRP A 46 10.12 21.01 2.23
C TRP A 46 9.17 21.27 1.04
N LEU A 47 8.28 20.28 0.73
CA LEU A 47 7.19 20.44 -0.24
C LEU A 47 5.88 19.99 0.44
N PRO A 48 5.20 20.85 1.20
CA PRO A 48 4.08 20.45 2.03
C PRO A 48 2.96 19.75 1.25
N GLY A 49 2.53 18.59 1.77
CA GLY A 49 1.44 17.81 1.18
C GLY A 49 1.82 16.97 -0.03
N ARG A 50 3.10 16.95 -0.43
CA ARG A 50 3.58 16.16 -1.55
C ARG A 50 4.18 14.84 -1.07
N LYS A 51 3.82 13.76 -1.76
CA LYS A 51 4.48 12.46 -1.68
C LYS A 51 5.07 12.12 -3.03
N ALA A 52 6.38 11.84 -3.06
CA ALA A 52 7.12 11.53 -4.27
C ALA A 52 7.35 10.02 -4.39
N LEU A 53 7.22 9.49 -5.60
CA LEU A 53 7.58 8.12 -5.94
C LEU A 53 9.05 8.06 -6.37
N VAL A 54 9.86 7.35 -5.59
CA VAL A 54 11.31 7.22 -5.83
C VAL A 54 11.64 5.77 -6.16
N PRO A 55 12.44 5.49 -7.21
CA PRO A 55 12.82 4.13 -7.52
C PRO A 55 13.72 3.58 -6.40
N PRO A 56 13.47 2.36 -5.88
CA PRO A 56 14.24 1.78 -4.78
C PRO A 56 15.75 1.68 -5.05
N ARG A 57 16.14 1.46 -6.31
CA ARG A 57 17.54 1.42 -6.73
C ARG A 57 18.35 2.68 -6.44
N ALA A 58 17.67 3.81 -6.22
CA ALA A 58 18.31 5.08 -5.85
C ALA A 58 18.49 5.22 -4.33
N ALA A 59 18.02 4.24 -3.56
CA ALA A 59 18.03 4.29 -2.11
C ALA A 59 19.01 3.27 -1.52
N VAL A 60 19.69 3.69 -0.46
CA VAL A 60 20.55 2.85 0.36
C VAL A 60 20.12 3.01 1.82
N PRO A 61 19.70 1.95 2.50
CA PRO A 61 19.44 2.00 3.94
C PRO A 61 20.71 2.41 4.67
N GLY A 62 20.66 3.52 5.40
CA GLY A 62 21.86 4.08 6.07
C GLY A 62 22.07 3.57 7.49
N GLY A 63 21.18 2.71 8.01
CA GLY A 63 21.12 2.38 9.44
C GLY A 63 20.54 3.56 10.26
N ASP A 64 20.34 3.35 11.56
CA ASP A 64 19.89 4.38 12.51
C ASP A 64 18.68 5.21 12.03
N LYS A 65 17.71 4.56 11.39
CA LYS A 65 16.49 5.21 10.87
C LYS A 65 16.77 6.29 9.82
N VAL A 66 17.75 6.07 8.97
CA VAL A 66 18.10 6.96 7.85
C VAL A 66 18.11 6.19 6.53
N MET A 67 17.36 6.69 5.55
CA MET A 67 17.38 6.27 4.16
C MET A 67 18.13 7.30 3.32
N ARG A 68 19.21 6.90 2.68
CA ARG A 68 19.99 7.79 1.80
C ARG A 68 19.56 7.61 0.35
N LEU A 69 19.30 8.71 -0.34
CA LEU A 69 18.99 8.72 -1.76
C LEU A 69 20.15 9.27 -2.59
N GLU A 70 20.50 8.58 -3.64
CA GLU A 70 21.47 9.05 -4.64
C GLU A 70 20.84 10.03 -5.64
N LEU A 71 19.95 10.88 -5.16
CA LEU A 71 19.20 11.89 -5.90
C LEU A 71 19.41 13.26 -5.25
N SER A 72 19.27 14.33 -6.04
CA SER A 72 19.19 15.70 -5.55
C SER A 72 17.75 16.08 -5.18
N ARG A 73 17.57 17.18 -4.46
CA ARG A 73 16.25 17.76 -4.18
C ARG A 73 15.50 18.08 -5.48
N GLU A 74 16.18 18.65 -6.46
CA GLU A 74 15.59 19.00 -7.75
C GLU A 74 15.07 17.76 -8.50
N GLU A 75 15.79 16.65 -8.43
CA GLU A 75 15.34 15.38 -9.02
C GLU A 75 14.12 14.82 -8.29
N ILE A 76 14.06 14.94 -6.96
CA ILE A 76 12.87 14.55 -6.17
C ILE A 76 11.68 15.48 -6.45
N GLU A 77 11.90 16.77 -6.63
CA GLU A 77 10.85 17.71 -6.99
C GLU A 77 10.22 17.38 -8.35
N ARG A 78 11.00 16.87 -9.29
CA ARG A 78 10.53 16.42 -10.60
C ARG A 78 10.01 14.99 -10.59
N ALA A 79 10.23 14.23 -9.53
CA ALA A 79 9.76 12.85 -9.44
C ALA A 79 8.22 12.78 -9.50
N PRO A 80 7.66 11.70 -10.03
CA PRO A 80 6.21 11.53 -10.08
C PRO A 80 5.60 11.51 -8.67
N GLY A 81 4.43 12.13 -8.54
CA GLY A 81 3.63 12.02 -7.31
C GLY A 81 2.86 10.70 -7.25
N ILE A 82 2.28 10.40 -6.09
CA ILE A 82 1.52 9.15 -5.85
C ILE A 82 0.32 8.94 -6.78
N ASP A 83 -0.17 9.97 -7.45
CA ASP A 83 -1.28 9.87 -8.41
C ASP A 83 -0.80 9.51 -9.83
N ALA A 84 0.50 9.54 -10.09
CA ALA A 84 1.06 9.17 -11.39
C ALA A 84 0.98 7.66 -11.62
N ASP A 85 1.29 6.87 -10.59
CA ASP A 85 1.19 5.42 -10.59
C ASP A 85 0.60 4.91 -9.26
N PRO A 86 -0.73 5.03 -9.09
CA PRO A 86 -1.39 4.68 -7.85
C PRO A 86 -1.55 3.16 -7.71
N PRO A 87 -1.43 2.62 -6.47
CA PRO A 87 -1.70 1.21 -6.20
C PRO A 87 -3.20 0.89 -6.38
N VAL A 88 -3.53 -0.41 -6.46
CA VAL A 88 -4.90 -0.91 -6.65
C VAL A 88 -5.88 -0.26 -5.68
N SER A 89 -5.56 -0.23 -4.41
CA SER A 89 -6.37 0.35 -3.35
C SER A 89 -6.75 1.80 -3.61
N ARG A 90 -5.76 2.62 -3.99
CA ARG A 90 -6.00 4.03 -4.30
C ARG A 90 -6.86 4.21 -5.55
N LEU A 91 -6.69 3.36 -6.56
CA LEU A 91 -7.55 3.35 -7.75
C LEU A 91 -9.00 2.97 -7.40
N MET A 92 -9.18 1.94 -6.59
CA MET A 92 -10.50 1.49 -6.14
C MET A 92 -11.17 2.52 -5.22
N GLN A 93 -10.40 3.13 -4.31
CA GLN A 93 -10.89 4.23 -3.49
C GLN A 93 -11.33 5.41 -4.36
N GLN A 94 -10.55 5.81 -5.35
CA GLN A 94 -10.92 6.88 -6.29
C GLN A 94 -12.18 6.51 -7.10
N ALA A 95 -12.33 5.26 -7.52
CA ALA A 95 -13.52 4.79 -8.20
C ALA A 95 -14.76 4.90 -7.29
N HIS A 96 -14.61 4.46 -6.03
CA HIS A 96 -15.66 4.54 -5.02
C HIS A 96 -16.05 5.99 -4.70
N GLU A 97 -15.07 6.86 -4.46
CA GLU A 97 -15.30 8.28 -4.20
C GLU A 97 -16.01 8.96 -5.38
N ARG A 98 -15.60 8.66 -6.62
CA ARG A 98 -16.25 9.19 -7.83
C ARG A 98 -17.67 8.71 -7.98
N ARG A 99 -17.97 7.47 -7.59
CA ARG A 99 -19.32 6.89 -7.64
C ARG A 99 -20.23 7.44 -6.56
N TYR A 100 -19.71 7.62 -5.33
CA TYR A 100 -20.50 7.95 -4.13
C TYR A 100 -20.19 9.32 -3.52
N ALA A 101 -19.37 10.16 -4.17
CA ALA A 101 -19.04 11.48 -3.66
C ALA A 101 -20.29 12.36 -3.62
N TYR A 102 -20.77 12.64 -2.41
CA TYR A 102 -21.79 13.66 -2.23
C TYR A 102 -21.20 15.06 -2.48
N PRO A 103 -21.87 15.96 -3.22
CA PRO A 103 -21.44 17.34 -3.26
C PRO A 103 -21.48 17.89 -1.84
N TYR A 104 -20.35 18.45 -1.39
CA TYR A 104 -20.31 19.13 -0.12
C TYR A 104 -21.23 20.36 -0.20
N ALA A 105 -22.46 20.18 0.24
CA ALA A 105 -23.37 21.27 0.49
C ALA A 105 -22.88 21.98 1.75
N GLY A 106 -22.17 23.08 1.59
CA GLY A 106 -21.72 23.92 2.70
C GLY A 106 -22.90 24.30 3.63
N PRO A 107 -22.64 24.82 4.83
CA PRO A 107 -23.63 25.03 5.88
C PRO A 107 -24.79 25.96 5.53
N TYR A 108 -24.77 26.56 4.34
CA TYR A 108 -25.77 27.53 3.89
C TYR A 108 -27.01 26.93 3.20
N LEU A 109 -27.10 25.58 3.04
CA LEU A 109 -28.20 24.93 2.32
C LEU A 109 -29.10 24.04 3.18
N TRP A 110 -29.08 24.20 4.48
CA TRP A 110 -29.86 23.41 5.47
C TRP A 110 -31.37 23.64 5.42
N GLY A 111 -31.95 24.14 4.39
CA GLY A 111 -33.40 24.31 4.23
C GLY A 111 -33.95 23.95 2.84
N MET A 112 -33.06 23.68 1.86
CA MET A 112 -33.48 23.50 0.45
C MET A 112 -32.91 22.22 -0.19
N MET A 113 -32.37 21.28 0.59
CA MET A 113 -31.86 20.04 -0.01
C MET A 113 -33.02 19.09 -0.32
N PRO A 114 -33.06 18.51 -1.53
CA PRO A 114 -33.93 17.37 -1.81
C PRO A 114 -33.58 16.22 -0.87
N PRO A 115 -34.51 15.31 -0.59
CA PRO A 115 -34.22 14.13 0.22
C PRO A 115 -32.96 13.41 -0.28
N VAL A 116 -32.07 13.06 0.64
CA VAL A 116 -30.77 12.40 0.35
C VAL A 116 -30.87 11.26 -0.69
N PRO A 117 -31.95 10.41 -0.69
CA PRO A 117 -32.09 9.38 -1.71
C PRO A 117 -32.31 9.90 -3.14
N ALA A 118 -33.01 11.03 -3.32
CA ALA A 118 -33.23 11.61 -4.65
C ALA A 118 -31.93 12.22 -5.20
N LEU A 119 -31.17 12.93 -4.36
CA LEU A 119 -29.88 13.48 -4.73
C LEU A 119 -28.86 12.37 -5.05
N ALA A 120 -28.85 11.29 -4.27
CA ALA A 120 -28.01 10.13 -4.52
C ALA A 120 -28.34 9.45 -5.86
N ALA A 121 -29.64 9.35 -6.21
CA ALA A 121 -30.07 8.76 -7.48
C ALA A 121 -29.70 9.62 -8.70
N GLU A 122 -29.76 10.96 -8.58
CA GLU A 122 -29.31 11.87 -9.65
C GLU A 122 -27.79 11.79 -9.85
N MET A 123 -27.03 11.67 -8.77
CA MET A 123 -25.57 11.57 -8.83
C MET A 123 -25.11 10.22 -9.38
N ASP A 124 -25.82 9.14 -9.07
CA ASP A 124 -25.54 7.82 -9.63
C ASP A 124 -25.85 7.75 -11.13
N ASN A 125 -26.64 8.69 -11.66
CA ASN A 125 -26.96 8.80 -13.08
C ASN A 125 -26.04 9.70 -13.90
N ASP A 126 -25.03 10.35 -13.30
CA ASP A 126 -24.06 11.17 -14.04
C ASP A 126 -23.15 10.27 -14.92
N PRO A 127 -23.27 10.36 -16.27
CA PRO A 127 -22.50 9.50 -17.18
C PRO A 127 -20.99 9.71 -17.04
N GLN A 128 -20.54 10.94 -16.79
CA GLN A 128 -19.10 11.26 -16.67
C GLN A 128 -18.49 10.63 -15.41
N ARG A 129 -19.23 10.63 -14.31
CA ARG A 129 -18.81 9.98 -13.07
C ARG A 129 -18.73 8.47 -13.20
N ARG A 130 -19.74 7.86 -13.84
CA ARG A 130 -19.74 6.41 -14.11
C ARG A 130 -18.56 6.01 -15.00
N GLU A 131 -18.32 6.76 -16.08
CA GLU A 131 -17.22 6.50 -16.98
C GLU A 131 -15.86 6.63 -16.26
N ALA A 132 -15.68 7.68 -15.45
CA ALA A 132 -14.47 7.89 -14.67
C ALA A 132 -14.25 6.81 -13.59
N ALA A 133 -15.34 6.33 -12.94
CA ALA A 133 -15.26 5.21 -11.99
C ALA A 133 -14.89 3.91 -12.70
N GLN A 134 -15.55 3.60 -13.82
CA GLN A 134 -15.23 2.41 -14.62
C GLN A 134 -13.80 2.42 -15.18
N ALA A 135 -13.29 3.60 -15.58
CA ALA A 135 -11.91 3.74 -16.01
C ALA A 135 -10.92 3.43 -14.88
N ALA A 136 -11.20 3.89 -13.66
CA ALA A 136 -10.38 3.58 -12.49
C ALA A 136 -10.43 2.08 -12.13
N GLU A 137 -11.62 1.47 -12.14
CA GLU A 137 -11.80 0.02 -11.93
C GLU A 137 -11.05 -0.81 -12.98
N LYS A 138 -11.15 -0.45 -14.27
CA LYS A 138 -10.41 -1.12 -15.34
C LYS A 138 -8.89 -0.97 -15.19
N ARG A 139 -8.42 0.18 -14.69
CA ARG A 139 -7.01 0.39 -14.40
C ARG A 139 -6.59 -0.45 -13.21
N ALA A 140 -7.38 -0.49 -12.14
CA ALA A 140 -7.11 -1.33 -10.97
C ALA A 140 -7.01 -2.82 -11.33
N ALA A 141 -7.88 -3.31 -12.22
CA ALA A 141 -7.85 -4.71 -12.68
C ALA A 141 -6.63 -5.08 -13.54
N ARG A 142 -5.85 -4.08 -13.97
CA ARG A 142 -4.65 -4.27 -14.81
C ARG A 142 -3.34 -3.97 -14.07
N THR A 143 -3.40 -3.41 -12.89
CA THR A 143 -2.22 -3.10 -12.11
C THR A 143 -2.01 -4.13 -11.02
N HIS A 144 -0.78 -4.54 -10.84
CA HIS A 144 -0.31 -5.40 -9.76
C HIS A 144 0.34 -4.61 -8.63
N LEU A 145 0.27 -3.27 -8.68
CA LEU A 145 0.92 -2.40 -7.71
C LEU A 145 0.12 -2.35 -6.41
N ARG A 146 0.77 -2.71 -5.30
CA ARG A 146 0.21 -2.75 -3.94
C ARG A 146 0.95 -1.79 -3.02
N SER A 147 0.23 -1.19 -2.09
CA SER A 147 0.82 -0.43 -0.98
C SER A 147 1.23 -1.41 0.13
N GLY A 148 2.50 -1.38 0.53
CA GLY A 148 2.98 -2.27 1.59
C GLY A 148 2.33 -1.95 2.93
N THR A 149 2.18 -0.66 3.26
CA THR A 149 1.56 -0.26 4.53
C THR A 149 0.07 -0.57 4.61
N GLU A 150 -0.60 -0.65 3.48
CA GLU A 150 -2.03 -0.97 3.44
C GLU A 150 -2.29 -2.47 3.56
N VAL A 151 -1.47 -3.30 2.91
CA VAL A 151 -1.61 -4.76 3.02
C VAL A 151 -1.29 -5.25 4.43
N VAL A 152 -0.49 -4.51 5.20
CA VAL A 152 -0.34 -4.78 6.64
C VAL A 152 -1.69 -4.64 7.34
N GLY A 153 -2.07 -5.66 8.09
CA GLY A 153 -3.38 -5.80 8.74
C GLY A 153 -4.41 -6.60 7.95
N TYR A 154 -4.16 -6.91 6.68
CA TYR A 154 -5.05 -7.78 5.91
C TYR A 154 -5.10 -9.18 6.52
N ARG A 155 -6.29 -9.78 6.51
CA ARG A 155 -6.51 -11.15 6.98
C ARG A 155 -5.93 -12.15 6.00
N ILE A 156 -5.35 -13.23 6.52
CA ILE A 156 -4.78 -14.28 5.69
C ILE A 156 -5.66 -15.52 5.76
N HIS A 157 -6.07 -15.98 4.59
CA HIS A 157 -6.86 -17.18 4.41
C HIS A 157 -6.02 -18.27 3.76
N ALA A 158 -5.79 -19.36 4.50
CA ALA A 158 -5.24 -20.59 3.98
C ALA A 158 -6.33 -21.44 3.32
N ALA A 159 -5.92 -22.51 2.63
CA ALA A 159 -6.85 -23.44 2.00
C ALA A 159 -7.83 -24.11 2.99
N ASP A 160 -7.50 -24.16 4.28
CA ASP A 160 -8.27 -24.81 5.34
C ASP A 160 -8.74 -23.87 6.45
N GLY A 161 -8.68 -22.56 6.23
CA GLY A 161 -9.26 -21.54 7.11
C GLY A 161 -8.37 -20.35 7.37
N GLU A 162 -8.83 -19.43 8.23
CA GLU A 162 -8.12 -18.18 8.56
C GLU A 162 -6.84 -18.47 9.36
N LEU A 163 -5.73 -17.80 8.98
CA LEU A 163 -4.41 -17.93 9.62
C LEU A 163 -4.10 -16.83 10.63
N GLY A 164 -4.64 -15.66 10.42
CA GLY A 164 -4.31 -14.46 11.15
C GLY A 164 -4.26 -13.24 10.23
N HIS A 165 -3.28 -12.37 10.41
CA HIS A 165 -3.15 -11.16 9.59
C HIS A 165 -1.70 -10.87 9.21
N VAL A 166 -1.53 -10.11 8.16
CA VAL A 166 -0.22 -9.60 7.73
C VAL A 166 0.30 -8.63 8.79
N GLU A 167 1.46 -8.92 9.36
CA GLU A 167 2.11 -8.03 10.31
C GLU A 167 3.12 -7.11 9.64
N ASP A 168 3.92 -7.65 8.72
CA ASP A 168 4.96 -6.91 8.01
C ASP A 168 5.48 -7.72 6.81
N PHE A 169 6.45 -7.18 6.11
CA PHE A 169 7.16 -7.85 5.02
C PHE A 169 8.66 -7.84 5.26
N PHE A 170 9.33 -8.93 4.92
CA PHE A 170 10.78 -8.94 4.79
C PHE A 170 11.19 -8.45 3.41
N VAL A 171 11.99 -7.40 3.38
CA VAL A 171 12.56 -6.80 2.16
C VAL A 171 14.05 -7.06 2.11
N ASP A 172 14.54 -7.57 0.99
CA ASP A 172 15.96 -7.66 0.70
C ASP A 172 16.43 -6.37 0.01
N ASP A 173 17.28 -5.59 0.66
CA ASP A 173 17.79 -4.31 0.15
C ASP A 173 18.81 -4.46 -0.98
N ALA A 174 19.34 -5.67 -1.20
CA ALA A 174 20.27 -5.92 -2.29
C ALA A 174 19.60 -5.85 -3.68
N ASN A 175 18.35 -6.26 -3.75
CA ASN A 175 17.57 -6.32 -4.99
C ASN A 175 16.18 -5.66 -4.87
N TRP A 176 15.83 -5.18 -3.68
CA TRP A 176 14.54 -4.57 -3.36
C TRP A 176 13.34 -5.48 -3.66
N THR A 177 13.48 -6.75 -3.28
CA THR A 177 12.39 -7.73 -3.38
C THR A 177 11.81 -8.07 -2.01
N ILE A 178 10.54 -8.41 -1.98
CA ILE A 178 9.89 -8.99 -0.80
C ILE A 178 10.25 -10.48 -0.76
N ALA A 179 11.01 -10.86 0.25
CA ALA A 179 11.42 -12.24 0.48
C ALA A 179 10.36 -13.08 1.22
N GLY A 180 9.47 -12.40 1.95
CA GLY A 180 8.40 -13.07 2.67
C GLY A 180 7.46 -12.11 3.37
N MET A 181 6.27 -12.59 3.64
CA MET A 181 5.24 -11.91 4.41
C MET A 181 5.23 -12.45 5.84
N ILE A 182 5.37 -11.57 6.82
CA ILE A 182 5.31 -11.91 8.25
C ILE A 182 3.85 -11.95 8.66
N VAL A 183 3.42 -13.07 9.22
CA VAL A 183 2.05 -13.32 9.61
C VAL A 183 1.96 -13.49 11.11
N ASP A 184 1.11 -12.67 11.74
CA ASP A 184 0.73 -12.87 13.13
C ASP A 184 -0.41 -13.89 13.23
N THR A 185 -0.13 -15.02 13.86
CA THR A 185 -1.06 -16.15 13.97
C THR A 185 -1.76 -16.23 15.33
N ARG A 186 -1.85 -15.12 16.07
CA ARG A 186 -2.38 -15.08 17.46
C ARG A 186 -3.71 -15.81 17.66
N ASN A 187 -4.59 -15.75 16.65
CA ASN A 187 -5.92 -16.39 16.72
C ASN A 187 -5.88 -17.91 16.61
N TRP A 188 -4.77 -18.49 16.16
CA TRP A 188 -4.67 -19.90 15.84
C TRP A 188 -3.45 -20.59 16.49
N LEU A 189 -2.30 -19.92 16.55
CA LEU A 189 -1.08 -20.40 17.18
C LEU A 189 -0.50 -19.30 18.08
N PRO A 190 -0.99 -19.13 19.32
CA PRO A 190 -0.62 -18.01 20.17
C PRO A 190 0.89 -17.89 20.36
N GLY A 191 1.41 -16.67 20.11
CA GLY A 191 2.82 -16.33 20.30
C GLY A 191 3.76 -16.70 19.15
N LYS A 192 3.26 -17.21 18.02
CA LYS A 192 4.08 -17.53 16.86
C LYS A 192 3.85 -16.56 15.70
N LYS A 193 4.97 -16.11 15.12
CA LYS A 193 5.00 -15.41 13.84
C LYS A 193 5.57 -16.35 12.80
N VAL A 194 4.91 -16.47 11.68
CA VAL A 194 5.36 -17.31 10.57
C VAL A 194 5.64 -16.46 9.34
N VAL A 195 6.57 -16.93 8.50
CA VAL A 195 6.86 -16.28 7.22
C VAL A 195 6.21 -17.06 6.11
N VAL A 196 5.38 -16.38 5.36
CA VAL A 196 4.76 -16.90 4.14
C VAL A 196 5.58 -16.43 2.94
N PRO A 197 6.13 -17.36 2.14
CA PRO A 197 6.90 -16.96 0.97
C PRO A 197 5.96 -16.39 -0.12
N PRO A 198 6.42 -15.46 -0.96
CA PRO A 198 5.66 -14.91 -2.08
C PRO A 198 5.01 -15.97 -2.98
N SER A 199 5.74 -17.06 -3.26
CA SER A 199 5.26 -18.16 -4.09
C SER A 199 4.03 -18.88 -3.56
N ALA A 200 3.73 -18.73 -2.27
CA ALA A 200 2.55 -19.32 -1.65
C ALA A 200 1.32 -18.41 -1.71
N VAL A 201 1.50 -17.13 -2.02
CA VAL A 201 0.38 -16.19 -2.16
C VAL A 201 -0.33 -16.46 -3.48
N GLU A 202 -1.65 -16.54 -3.42
CA GLU A 202 -2.51 -16.74 -4.57
C GLU A 202 -3.11 -15.42 -5.06
N ASP A 203 -3.53 -14.58 -4.13
CA ASP A 203 -4.19 -13.32 -4.43
C ASP A 203 -4.16 -12.35 -3.23
N ILE A 204 -4.13 -11.06 -3.52
CA ILE A 204 -4.29 -9.96 -2.55
C ILE A 204 -5.54 -9.17 -2.94
N ASP A 205 -6.61 -9.37 -2.18
CA ASP A 205 -7.90 -8.74 -2.43
C ASP A 205 -8.06 -7.49 -1.55
N TRP A 206 -8.07 -6.34 -2.20
CA TRP A 206 -8.26 -5.06 -1.54
C TRP A 206 -9.67 -4.91 -0.96
N GLU A 207 -10.70 -5.36 -1.68
CA GLU A 207 -12.11 -5.11 -1.31
C GLU A 207 -12.47 -5.81 -0.01
N SER A 208 -12.00 -7.04 0.16
CA SER A 208 -12.20 -7.81 1.39
C SER A 208 -11.11 -7.57 2.45
N GLY A 209 -10.01 -6.89 2.12
CA GLY A 209 -8.85 -6.73 2.98
C GLY A 209 -8.24 -8.10 3.35
N ALA A 210 -8.09 -8.97 2.35
CA ALA A 210 -7.67 -10.34 2.54
C ALA A 210 -6.54 -10.76 1.60
N VAL A 211 -5.68 -11.65 2.10
CA VAL A 211 -4.66 -12.35 1.32
C VAL A 211 -4.99 -13.83 1.31
N ARG A 212 -5.12 -14.43 0.13
CA ARG A 212 -5.31 -15.87 -0.04
C ARG A 212 -3.97 -16.55 -0.27
N VAL A 213 -3.73 -17.65 0.45
CA VAL A 213 -2.52 -18.45 0.30
C VAL A 213 -2.85 -19.91 0.02
N ARG A 214 -2.01 -20.56 -0.79
CA ARG A 214 -2.17 -21.96 -1.18
C ARG A 214 -1.79 -22.94 -0.07
N LEU A 215 -1.10 -22.46 0.96
CA LEU A 215 -0.63 -23.29 2.08
C LEU A 215 -1.79 -23.69 3.00
N ARG A 216 -1.62 -24.82 3.66
CA ARG A 216 -2.48 -25.29 4.73
C ARG A 216 -1.90 -24.90 6.10
N ARG A 217 -2.76 -24.79 7.09
CA ARG A 217 -2.37 -24.48 8.47
C ARG A 217 -1.27 -25.41 9.00
N ASP A 218 -1.36 -26.71 8.69
CA ASP A 218 -0.40 -27.70 9.16
C ASP A 218 0.99 -27.55 8.52
N GLU A 219 1.07 -27.04 7.32
CA GLU A 219 2.34 -26.74 6.65
C GLU A 219 3.03 -25.56 7.31
N LEU A 220 2.26 -24.55 7.69
CA LEU A 220 2.76 -23.36 8.37
C LEU A 220 3.20 -23.62 9.81
N LYS A 221 2.61 -24.62 10.50
CA LYS A 221 3.13 -25.05 11.82
C LYS A 221 4.58 -25.51 11.79
N ARG A 222 5.02 -26.02 10.66
CA ARG A 222 6.38 -26.56 10.42
C ARG A 222 7.33 -25.51 9.85
N ALA A 223 6.82 -24.32 9.48
CA ALA A 223 7.65 -23.25 8.97
C ALA A 223 8.58 -22.71 10.07
N PRO A 224 9.78 -22.24 9.71
CA PRO A 224 10.71 -21.66 10.68
C PRO A 224 10.07 -20.43 11.35
N GLU A 225 10.24 -20.36 12.67
CA GLU A 225 9.81 -19.19 13.45
C GLU A 225 10.72 -18.02 13.17
N THR A 226 10.12 -16.84 13.04
CA THR A 226 10.85 -15.57 13.01
C THR A 226 10.92 -15.00 14.42
N SER A 227 12.13 -14.80 14.88
CA SER A 227 12.40 -14.06 16.12
C SER A 227 12.25 -12.57 15.90
#